data_8842a01bef69a93ddebe3442ccade46d
#
_entry.id   8842a01bef69a93ddebe3442ccade46d
#
_cell.length_a   1.000
_cell.length_b   1.000
_cell.length_c   1.000
_cell.angle_alpha   90.00
_cell.angle_beta   90.00
_cell.angle_gamma   90.00
#
_symmetry.space_group_name_H-M   'P 1'
#
loop_
_entity.id
_entity.type
_entity.pdbx_description
1 polymer ?
#
loop_
_entity_poly.entity_id
_entity_poly.type
_entity_poly.pdbx_seq_one_letter_code
_entity_poly.pdbx_strand_id
1 'polypeptide(L)'
;MTAETQSQNPREKLGEFALSQALSLGVELELQLLSTHHYDMAPYAPDMLALLKNAKVPGSIVPEVTASMIEISTGICQDAQDAYEQLSVTRDALVKAADRLNITLAGGGTHPFQQWHQQRIYDKPRFKEMTALYGYLTKQFTIFGQHVHVGC
;
A
#
# COMPACT_ATOMS: atom_id res chain seq x y z
N MET A 1 -14.95 -28.66 44.11
CA MET A 1 -15.06 -28.25 42.70
C MET A 1 -13.88 -27.35 42.41
N THR A 2 -12.82 -27.96 41.92
CA THR A 2 -11.56 -27.26 41.55
C THR A 2 -11.68 -26.84 40.08
N ALA A 3 -11.64 -25.52 39.85
CA ALA A 3 -11.59 -24.96 38.50
C ALA A 3 -10.20 -25.21 37.91
N GLU A 4 -10.10 -26.04 36.91
CA GLU A 4 -8.91 -26.19 36.08
C GLU A 4 -8.74 -24.95 35.23
N THR A 5 -7.73 -24.14 35.56
CA THR A 5 -7.27 -23.04 34.74
C THR A 5 -6.54 -23.65 33.53
N GLN A 6 -7.19 -23.73 32.38
CA GLN A 6 -6.53 -24.11 31.14
C GLN A 6 -5.50 -23.05 30.79
N SER A 7 -4.23 -23.38 30.97
CA SER A 7 -3.09 -22.63 30.46
C SER A 7 -3.12 -22.68 28.93
N GLN A 8 -3.61 -21.61 28.28
CA GLN A 8 -3.49 -21.47 26.83
C GLN A 8 -2.03 -21.26 26.49
N ASN A 9 -1.41 -22.24 25.84
CA ASN A 9 -0.04 -22.19 25.36
C ASN A 9 0.06 -21.04 24.31
N PRO A 10 0.93 -20.02 24.52
CA PRO A 10 1.07 -18.93 23.55
C PRO A 10 1.49 -19.37 22.14
N ARG A 11 2.06 -20.57 22.01
CA ARG A 11 2.47 -21.14 20.71
C ARG A 11 1.29 -21.61 19.84
N GLU A 12 0.10 -21.85 20.41
CA GLU A 12 -1.10 -22.23 19.65
C GLU A 12 -1.73 -21.04 18.88
N LYS A 13 -1.29 -19.80 19.14
CA LYS A 13 -1.72 -18.58 18.42
C LYS A 13 -0.84 -18.21 17.23
N LEU A 14 0.29 -18.86 17.06
CA LEU A 14 1.10 -18.67 15.85
C LEU A 14 0.46 -19.53 14.76
N GLY A 15 -0.14 -18.87 13.75
CA GLY A 15 -0.65 -19.56 12.57
C GLY A 15 0.42 -20.44 11.92
N GLU A 16 0.00 -21.45 11.19
CA GLU A 16 0.93 -22.29 10.43
C GLU A 16 1.74 -21.39 9.46
N PHE A 17 3.05 -21.57 9.47
CA PHE A 17 3.94 -20.88 8.56
C PHE A 17 3.72 -21.43 7.14
N ALA A 18 3.15 -20.61 6.25
CA ALA A 18 3.00 -20.99 4.85
C ALA A 18 4.34 -20.83 4.13
N LEU A 19 4.91 -21.94 3.68
CA LEU A 19 6.12 -21.92 2.86
C LEU A 19 5.80 -21.31 1.49
N SER A 20 6.64 -20.38 1.07
CA SER A 20 6.63 -19.84 -0.29
C SER A 20 7.50 -20.69 -1.21
N GLN A 21 7.27 -20.58 -2.53
CA GLN A 21 8.19 -21.19 -3.50
C GLN A 21 9.57 -20.53 -3.35
N ALA A 22 10.59 -21.33 -3.14
CA ALA A 22 11.95 -20.82 -2.97
C ALA A 22 12.39 -19.96 -4.15
N LEU A 23 13.01 -18.80 -3.84
CA LEU A 23 13.49 -17.80 -4.80
C LEU A 23 12.41 -17.13 -5.66
N SER A 24 11.12 -17.35 -5.37
CA SER A 24 10.07 -16.50 -5.95
C SER A 24 10.16 -15.07 -5.41
N LEU A 25 9.66 -14.10 -6.15
CA LEU A 25 9.72 -12.69 -5.81
C LEU A 25 8.31 -12.10 -5.67
N GLY A 26 8.17 -11.13 -4.79
CA GLY A 26 7.04 -10.21 -4.76
C GLY A 26 7.58 -8.78 -4.58
N VAL A 27 7.00 -7.82 -5.27
CA VAL A 27 7.42 -6.41 -5.17
C VAL A 27 6.23 -5.56 -4.78
N GLU A 28 6.44 -4.67 -3.81
CA GLU A 28 5.49 -3.64 -3.40
C GLU A 28 6.11 -2.27 -3.61
N LEU A 29 5.34 -1.35 -4.19
CA LEU A 29 5.74 0.04 -4.39
C LEU A 29 4.66 0.96 -3.85
N GLU A 30 5.04 1.88 -2.99
CA GLU A 30 4.17 2.97 -2.55
C GLU A 30 4.36 4.18 -3.47
N LEU A 31 3.24 4.81 -3.85
CA LEU A 31 3.21 5.92 -4.78
C LEU A 31 2.40 7.06 -4.17
N GLN A 32 2.87 8.29 -4.38
CA GLN A 32 2.13 9.49 -4.03
C GLN A 32 1.29 9.98 -5.21
N LEU A 33 0.12 10.50 -4.88
CA LEU A 33 -0.80 11.15 -5.81
C LEU A 33 -0.59 12.66 -5.71
N LEU A 34 -0.19 13.28 -6.80
CA LEU A 34 0.15 14.69 -6.84
C LEU A 34 -0.81 15.48 -7.74
N SER A 35 -1.11 16.70 -7.36
CA SER A 35 -1.80 17.66 -8.22
C SER A 35 -0.92 18.02 -9.41
N THR A 36 -1.49 18.04 -10.63
CA THR A 36 -0.78 18.50 -11.83
C THR A 36 -0.55 20.01 -11.85
N HIS A 37 -1.21 20.79 -10.99
CA HIS A 37 -1.10 22.25 -10.96
C HIS A 37 0.02 22.78 -10.07
N HIS A 38 0.19 22.18 -8.87
CA HIS A 38 1.14 22.69 -7.88
C HIS A 38 2.04 21.58 -7.30
N TYR A 39 1.90 20.35 -7.80
CA TYR A 39 2.71 19.18 -7.44
C TYR A 39 2.72 18.83 -5.95
N ASP A 40 1.77 19.34 -5.17
CA ASP A 40 1.58 18.91 -3.79
C ASP A 40 0.73 17.62 -3.73
N MET A 41 0.81 16.93 -2.61
CA MET A 41 0.04 15.70 -2.40
C MET A 41 -1.46 15.97 -2.43
N ALA A 42 -2.18 15.15 -3.18
CA ALA A 42 -3.61 15.30 -3.42
C ALA A 42 -4.39 14.07 -2.93
N PRO A 43 -5.45 14.22 -2.11
CA PRO A 43 -6.12 13.12 -1.44
C PRO A 43 -7.11 12.37 -2.35
N TYR A 44 -6.63 11.90 -3.50
CA TYR A 44 -7.42 11.25 -4.56
C TYR A 44 -7.40 9.72 -4.52
N ALA A 45 -6.82 9.09 -3.50
CA ALA A 45 -6.79 7.63 -3.43
C ALA A 45 -8.20 6.99 -3.45
N PRO A 46 -9.24 7.54 -2.79
CA PRO A 46 -10.59 6.99 -2.90
C PRO A 46 -11.14 6.99 -4.34
N ASP A 47 -10.97 8.10 -5.06
CA ASP A 47 -11.45 8.25 -6.44
C ASP A 47 -10.65 7.38 -7.41
N MET A 48 -9.33 7.32 -7.23
CA MET A 48 -8.43 6.45 -7.99
C MET A 48 -8.83 4.99 -7.86
N LEU A 49 -9.01 4.50 -6.63
CA LEU A 49 -9.42 3.12 -6.37
C LEU A 49 -10.82 2.80 -6.90
N ALA A 50 -11.74 3.78 -6.84
CA ALA A 50 -13.07 3.62 -7.44
C ALA A 50 -13.00 3.44 -8.96
N LEU A 51 -12.14 4.21 -9.67
CA LEU A 51 -11.92 4.06 -11.10
C LEU A 51 -11.27 2.72 -11.46
N LEU A 52 -10.40 2.21 -10.60
CA LEU A 52 -9.64 0.98 -10.82
C LEU A 52 -10.33 -0.29 -10.31
N LYS A 53 -11.52 -0.17 -9.70
CA LYS A 53 -12.24 -1.30 -9.08
C LYS A 53 -12.38 -2.53 -9.97
N ASN A 54 -12.53 -2.33 -11.30
CA ASN A 54 -12.71 -3.39 -12.28
C ASN A 54 -11.47 -3.56 -13.18
N ALA A 55 -10.37 -2.88 -12.88
CA ALA A 55 -9.13 -3.04 -13.63
C ALA A 55 -8.57 -4.45 -13.42
N LYS A 56 -8.21 -5.09 -14.52
CA LYS A 56 -7.54 -6.39 -14.47
C LYS A 56 -6.03 -6.14 -14.44
N VAL A 57 -5.46 -6.16 -13.27
CA VAL A 57 -4.01 -6.03 -13.05
C VAL A 57 -3.45 -7.30 -12.41
N PRO A 58 -2.18 -7.64 -12.67
CA PRO A 58 -1.51 -8.77 -12.05
C PRO A 58 -1.15 -8.45 -10.62
N GLY A 59 -1.67 -8.67 -9.59
CA GLY A 59 -1.36 -8.26 -8.22
C GLY A 59 -2.45 -7.39 -7.62
N SER A 60 -2.09 -6.38 -6.85
CA SER A 60 -3.06 -5.54 -6.17
C SER A 60 -2.77 -4.04 -6.24
N ILE A 61 -3.83 -3.24 -6.07
CA ILE A 61 -3.76 -1.80 -5.85
C ILE A 61 -4.59 -1.52 -4.59
N VAL A 62 -3.95 -1.00 -3.55
CA VAL A 62 -4.59 -0.79 -2.26
C VAL A 62 -4.33 0.62 -1.73
N PRO A 63 -5.19 1.13 -0.82
CA PRO A 63 -4.95 2.42 -0.19
C PRO A 63 -3.84 2.31 0.85
N GLU A 64 -3.04 3.37 0.94
CA GLU A 64 -2.14 3.62 2.04
C GLU A 64 -2.80 4.44 3.17
N VAL A 65 -2.04 4.69 4.25
CA VAL A 65 -2.51 5.38 5.46
C VAL A 65 -3.07 6.75 5.14
N THR A 66 -2.39 7.51 4.28
CA THR A 66 -2.90 8.80 3.83
C THR A 66 -3.68 8.65 2.53
N ALA A 67 -4.76 9.43 2.39
CA ALA A 67 -5.59 9.44 1.18
C ALA A 67 -4.86 9.99 -0.07
N SER A 68 -3.62 10.45 0.09
CA SER A 68 -2.76 10.94 -0.98
C SER A 68 -1.73 9.91 -1.44
N MET A 69 -1.84 8.66 -0.99
CA MET A 69 -0.94 7.57 -1.34
C MET A 69 -1.71 6.31 -1.68
N ILE A 70 -1.10 5.49 -2.52
CA ILE A 70 -1.54 4.14 -2.87
C ILE A 70 -0.34 3.20 -2.88
N GLU A 71 -0.59 1.94 -2.62
CA GLU A 71 0.39 0.86 -2.77
C GLU A 71 -0.01 -0.02 -3.94
N ILE A 72 0.97 -0.45 -4.73
CA ILE A 72 0.82 -1.48 -5.74
C ILE A 72 1.72 -2.66 -5.40
N SER A 73 1.23 -3.86 -5.61
CA SER A 73 2.03 -5.07 -5.46
C SER A 73 1.93 -5.95 -6.69
N THR A 74 2.96 -6.73 -6.93
CA THR A 74 2.91 -7.82 -7.92
C THR A 74 2.17 -9.04 -7.33
N GLY A 75 1.79 -9.98 -8.19
CA GLY A 75 1.63 -11.37 -7.81
C GLY A 75 2.99 -12.02 -7.52
N ILE A 76 2.99 -13.35 -7.41
CA ILE A 76 4.23 -14.11 -7.28
C ILE A 76 4.97 -14.09 -8.62
N CYS A 77 6.21 -13.60 -8.62
CA CYS A 77 7.08 -13.49 -9.78
C CYS A 77 8.17 -14.56 -9.72
N GLN A 78 8.56 -15.06 -10.88
CA GLN A 78 9.63 -16.06 -10.99
C GLN A 78 11.02 -15.40 -11.05
N ASP A 79 11.07 -14.17 -11.57
CA ASP A 79 12.29 -13.38 -11.72
C ASP A 79 11.99 -11.88 -11.78
N ALA A 80 13.03 -11.07 -11.93
CA ALA A 80 12.93 -9.62 -11.99
C ALA A 80 12.22 -9.13 -13.27
N GLN A 81 12.29 -9.87 -14.38
CA GLN A 81 11.62 -9.51 -15.61
C GLN A 81 10.10 -9.66 -15.47
N ASP A 82 9.64 -10.77 -14.87
CA ASP A 82 8.23 -10.98 -14.56
C ASP A 82 7.69 -9.87 -13.62
N ALA A 83 8.46 -9.51 -12.58
CA ALA A 83 8.08 -8.41 -11.69
C ALA A 83 7.95 -7.07 -12.44
N TYR A 84 8.90 -6.76 -13.33
CA TYR A 84 8.86 -5.56 -14.16
C TYR A 84 7.63 -5.53 -15.08
N GLU A 85 7.31 -6.64 -15.71
CA GLU A 85 6.15 -6.74 -16.61
C GLU A 85 4.82 -6.54 -15.85
N GLN A 86 4.67 -7.18 -14.69
CA GLN A 86 3.49 -7.03 -13.85
C GLN A 86 3.32 -5.60 -13.33
N LEU A 87 4.40 -4.97 -12.84
CA LEU A 87 4.39 -3.56 -12.40
C LEU A 87 4.08 -2.61 -13.57
N SER A 88 4.60 -2.90 -14.76
CA SER A 88 4.34 -2.08 -15.95
C SER A 88 2.87 -2.08 -16.34
N VAL A 89 2.21 -3.24 -16.33
CA VAL A 89 0.76 -3.35 -16.58
C VAL A 89 -0.04 -2.55 -15.54
N THR A 90 0.33 -2.68 -14.27
CA THR A 90 -0.34 -1.98 -13.17
C THR A 90 -0.13 -0.47 -13.26
N ARG A 91 1.10 -0.02 -13.53
CA ARG A 91 1.43 1.39 -13.77
C ARG A 91 0.59 1.98 -14.90
N ASP A 92 0.45 1.29 -16.03
CA ASP A 92 -0.28 1.81 -17.18
C ASP A 92 -1.79 1.97 -16.87
N ALA A 93 -2.35 1.10 -16.03
CA ALA A 93 -3.70 1.27 -15.52
C ALA A 93 -3.83 2.48 -14.59
N LEU A 94 -2.85 2.69 -13.71
CA LEU A 94 -2.79 3.84 -12.81
C LEU A 94 -2.67 5.16 -13.56
N VAL A 95 -1.78 5.24 -14.56
CA VAL A 95 -1.59 6.46 -15.36
C VAL A 95 -2.89 6.86 -16.05
N LYS A 96 -3.59 5.91 -16.67
CA LYS A 96 -4.90 6.18 -17.30
C LYS A 96 -5.95 6.68 -16.31
N ALA A 97 -5.94 6.18 -15.08
CA ALA A 97 -6.84 6.66 -14.04
C ALA A 97 -6.42 8.05 -13.52
N ALA A 98 -5.12 8.29 -13.36
CA ALA A 98 -4.56 9.58 -12.96
C ALA A 98 -4.90 10.70 -13.95
N ASP A 99 -4.76 10.43 -15.25
CA ASP A 99 -5.13 11.38 -16.32
C ASP A 99 -6.60 11.81 -16.22
N ARG A 100 -7.51 10.88 -15.89
CA ARG A 100 -8.93 11.19 -15.71
C ARG A 100 -9.23 12.04 -14.48
N LEU A 101 -8.37 12.01 -13.48
CA LEU A 101 -8.49 12.77 -12.23
C LEU A 101 -7.67 14.06 -12.25
N ASN A 102 -6.93 14.34 -13.32
CA ASN A 102 -6.02 15.49 -13.43
C ASN A 102 -4.94 15.48 -12.33
N ILE A 103 -4.43 14.31 -12.01
CA ILE A 103 -3.35 14.10 -11.05
C ILE A 103 -2.20 13.36 -11.71
N THR A 104 -1.05 13.33 -11.04
CA THR A 104 0.10 12.53 -11.46
C THR A 104 0.58 11.64 -10.32
N LEU A 105 1.43 10.69 -10.65
CA LEU A 105 2.01 9.72 -9.71
C LEU A 105 3.48 10.04 -9.51
N ALA A 106 3.94 9.93 -8.28
CA ALA A 106 5.36 10.02 -7.96
C ALA A 106 5.80 8.82 -7.11
N GLY A 107 6.98 8.29 -7.45
CA GLY A 107 7.75 7.39 -6.62
C GLY A 107 9.00 8.10 -6.09
N GLY A 108 9.63 7.57 -5.06
CA GLY A 108 10.85 8.15 -4.49
C GLY A 108 11.02 7.84 -3.01
N GLY A 109 11.57 8.75 -2.23
CA GLY A 109 11.78 8.60 -0.80
C GLY A 109 10.76 9.39 0.03
N THR A 110 10.63 10.69 -0.25
CA THR A 110 9.67 11.56 0.44
C THR A 110 9.31 12.75 -0.44
N HIS A 111 8.21 13.42 -0.11
CA HIS A 111 7.80 14.63 -0.81
C HIS A 111 8.57 15.86 -0.29
N PRO A 112 9.14 16.71 -1.16
CA PRO A 112 10.06 17.77 -0.74
C PRO A 112 9.42 18.93 0.03
N PHE A 113 8.12 19.20 -0.12
CA PHE A 113 7.46 20.36 0.49
C PHE A 113 6.05 20.10 1.04
N GLN A 114 5.60 18.84 1.08
CA GLN A 114 4.28 18.52 1.65
C GLN A 114 4.18 18.90 3.12
N GLN A 115 2.97 19.29 3.53
CA GLN A 115 2.67 19.62 4.92
C GLN A 115 1.90 18.44 5.57
N TRP A 116 2.54 17.71 6.47
CA TRP A 116 1.96 16.52 7.10
C TRP A 116 0.60 16.78 7.77
N HIS A 117 0.41 17.95 8.37
CA HIS A 117 -0.83 18.30 9.07
C HIS A 117 -2.02 18.45 8.11
N GLN A 118 -1.79 18.70 6.83
CA GLN A 118 -2.82 18.79 5.79
C GLN A 118 -3.24 17.41 5.27
N GLN A 119 -2.47 16.36 5.57
CA GLN A 119 -2.78 15.02 5.09
C GLN A 119 -4.09 14.50 5.71
N ARG A 120 -4.89 13.85 4.87
CA ARG A 120 -6.12 13.16 5.27
C ARG A 120 -5.83 11.68 5.41
N ILE A 121 -6.27 11.09 6.52
CA ILE A 121 -6.21 9.64 6.69
C ILE A 121 -7.26 8.98 5.79
N TYR A 122 -6.89 7.92 5.09
CA TYR A 122 -7.81 7.13 4.29
C TYR A 122 -8.85 6.44 5.21
N ASP A 123 -10.12 6.46 4.80
CA ASP A 123 -11.22 5.92 5.61
C ASP A 123 -11.24 4.38 5.59
N LYS A 124 -10.40 3.76 6.40
CA LYS A 124 -10.30 2.32 6.60
C LYS A 124 -10.19 2.01 8.10
N PRO A 125 -10.88 1.00 8.64
CA PRO A 125 -10.86 0.69 10.08
C PRO A 125 -9.45 0.60 10.67
N ARG A 126 -8.55 -0.15 10.04
CA ARG A 126 -7.15 -0.28 10.46
C ARG A 126 -6.45 1.08 10.61
N PHE A 127 -6.68 2.01 9.70
CA PHE A 127 -6.02 3.34 9.74
C PHE A 127 -6.62 4.25 10.81
N LYS A 128 -7.92 4.08 11.13
CA LYS A 128 -8.55 4.73 12.29
C LYS A 128 -7.95 4.22 13.61
N GLU A 129 -7.74 2.92 13.73
CA GLU A 129 -7.07 2.31 14.88
C GLU A 129 -5.63 2.82 15.03
N MET A 130 -4.87 2.89 13.93
CA MET A 130 -3.53 3.49 13.91
C MET A 130 -3.56 4.95 14.35
N THR A 131 -4.56 5.73 13.91
CA THR A 131 -4.70 7.13 14.30
C THR A 131 -5.04 7.26 15.79
N ALA A 132 -5.86 6.37 16.33
CA ALA A 132 -6.15 6.34 17.76
C ALA A 132 -4.90 6.01 18.60
N LEU A 133 -4.01 5.16 18.09
CA LEU A 133 -2.78 4.74 18.77
C LEU A 133 -1.65 5.79 18.65
N TYR A 134 -1.42 6.30 17.45
CA TYR A 134 -0.25 7.16 17.13
C TYR A 134 -0.59 8.65 17.02
N GLY A 135 -1.89 9.01 17.04
CA GLY A 135 -2.33 10.39 16.95
C GLY A 135 -1.86 11.09 15.67
N TYR A 136 -1.31 12.28 15.81
CA TYR A 136 -0.85 13.10 14.68
C TYR A 136 0.29 12.45 13.88
N LEU A 137 1.08 11.55 14.47
CA LEU A 137 2.16 10.84 13.78
C LEU A 137 1.64 10.03 12.59
N THR A 138 0.40 9.54 12.65
CA THR A 138 -0.21 8.82 11.52
C THR A 138 -0.25 9.64 10.24
N LYS A 139 -0.37 10.97 10.35
CA LYS A 139 -0.34 11.87 9.19
C LYS A 139 1.04 12.07 8.58
N GLN A 140 2.09 11.64 9.27
CA GLN A 140 3.47 11.69 8.79
C GLN A 140 3.86 10.45 7.99
N PHE A 141 2.99 9.45 7.88
CA PHE A 141 3.21 8.28 7.03
C PHE A 141 3.02 8.66 5.54
N THR A 142 3.98 9.40 5.04
CA THR A 142 4.04 9.92 3.67
C THR A 142 5.39 9.60 3.00
N ILE A 143 6.14 8.67 3.57
CA ILE A 143 7.36 8.12 3.00
C ILE A 143 6.98 7.03 2.01
N PHE A 144 7.69 6.94 0.89
CA PHE A 144 7.49 5.90 -0.12
C PHE A 144 8.24 4.63 0.28
N GLY A 145 7.51 3.56 0.47
CA GLY A 145 8.08 2.23 0.64
C GLY A 145 8.39 1.56 -0.69
N GLN A 146 9.46 0.79 -0.69
CA GLN A 146 9.78 -0.18 -1.74
C GLN A 146 10.17 -1.48 -1.05
N HIS A 147 9.37 -2.52 -1.23
CA HIS A 147 9.61 -3.81 -0.61
C HIS A 147 9.85 -4.88 -1.67
N VAL A 148 10.84 -5.72 -1.43
CA VAL A 148 11.07 -6.93 -2.22
C VAL A 148 10.98 -8.12 -1.27
N HIS A 149 9.99 -8.96 -1.49
CA HIS A 149 9.79 -10.21 -0.77
C HIS A 149 10.47 -11.32 -1.55
N VAL A 150 11.22 -12.16 -0.86
CA VAL A 150 11.87 -13.33 -1.46
C VAL A 150 11.32 -14.58 -0.78
N GLY A 151 10.80 -15.49 -1.57
CA GLY A 151 10.32 -16.79 -1.09
C GLY A 151 11.46 -17.66 -0.56
N CYS A 152 11.24 -18.29 0.58
CA CYS A 152 12.19 -19.21 1.23
C CYS A 152 11.47 -20.41 1.85
#